data_54e464e764f9b60687a00846c93d1398
#
_entry.id   54e464e764f9b60687a00846c93d1398
#
_cell.length_a   1.000
_cell.length_b   1.000
_cell.length_c   1.000
_cell.angle_alpha   90.00
_cell.angle_beta   90.00
_cell.angle_gamma   90.00
#
_symmetry.space_group_name_H-M   'P 1'
#
loop_
_entity.id
_entity.type
_entity.pdbx_description
1 polymer ?
#
loop_
_entity_poly.entity_id
_entity_poly.type
_entity_poly.pdbx_seq_one_letter_code
_entity_poly.pdbx_strand_id
1 'polypeptide(L)'
;MRTNTLLSAAALCGLSLAHFELKYPESIGFSDDNEGDSPCGGFTPDFSDEDKLVEFHVGGEAIAVRSTHQQSNWLFRVTTDQTAKSGWEQLFPIVQQSGLGDFCEPQITVNASYVGKKGVVSVVSSAADGLLYQCIAATFVKGSADAPSECKNASSVKASFTDDSALSALVDSNSTSDSETTTASSTASQTSGAAESATETNIAAPGLQAWPVAGLGSIVTVLSMVFVGGALMI
;
A
#
# COMPACT_ATOMS: atom_id res chain seq x y z
N MET A 1 -23.71 -57.67 12.05
CA MET A 1 -23.59 -56.29 12.50
C MET A 1 -22.31 -55.69 11.90
N ARG A 2 -22.43 -54.82 10.90
CA ARG A 2 -21.28 -54.15 10.25
C ARG A 2 -21.21 -52.75 10.80
N THR A 3 -20.20 -52.47 11.61
CA THR A 3 -19.88 -51.12 12.14
C THR A 3 -19.18 -50.33 11.09
N ASN A 4 -19.85 -49.32 10.53
CA ASN A 4 -19.24 -48.34 9.65
C ASN A 4 -18.51 -47.27 10.52
N THR A 5 -17.20 -47.35 10.55
CA THR A 5 -16.36 -46.34 11.17
C THR A 5 -16.19 -45.19 10.16
N LEU A 6 -16.89 -44.08 10.36
CA LEU A 6 -16.67 -42.82 9.64
C LEU A 6 -15.39 -42.19 10.15
N LEU A 7 -14.30 -42.27 9.39
CA LEU A 7 -13.11 -41.50 9.62
C LEU A 7 -13.41 -40.03 9.21
N SER A 8 -13.62 -39.17 10.21
CA SER A 8 -13.61 -37.71 9.98
C SER A 8 -12.19 -37.25 9.77
N ALA A 9 -11.82 -36.95 8.52
CA ALA A 9 -10.60 -36.24 8.19
C ALA A 9 -10.81 -34.74 8.55
N ALA A 10 -10.31 -34.32 9.70
CA ALA A 10 -10.21 -32.92 10.04
C ALA A 10 -9.08 -32.31 9.17
N ALA A 11 -9.47 -31.56 8.16
CA ALA A 11 -8.53 -30.74 7.41
C ALA A 11 -8.03 -29.62 8.33
N LEU A 12 -6.82 -29.76 8.84
CA LEU A 12 -6.08 -28.67 9.50
C LEU A 12 -5.69 -27.67 8.38
N CYS A 13 -6.53 -26.66 8.16
CA CYS A 13 -6.09 -25.45 7.44
C CYS A 13 -5.09 -24.75 8.34
N GLY A 14 -3.80 -25.03 8.16
CA GLY A 14 -2.73 -24.23 8.73
C GLY A 14 -2.85 -22.81 8.17
N LEU A 15 -3.01 -21.81 9.04
CA LEU A 15 -2.83 -20.41 8.65
C LEU A 15 -1.36 -20.27 8.26
N SER A 16 -1.08 -20.16 6.97
CA SER A 16 0.23 -19.75 6.49
C SER A 16 0.33 -18.26 6.76
N LEU A 17 1.05 -17.88 7.81
CA LEU A 17 1.45 -16.51 7.99
C LEU A 17 2.46 -16.19 6.88
N ALA A 18 2.19 -15.16 6.13
CA ALA A 18 3.11 -14.66 5.14
C ALA A 18 3.74 -13.37 5.69
N HIS A 19 4.98 -13.09 5.33
CA HIS A 19 5.82 -12.05 5.91
C HIS A 19 6.47 -11.22 4.82
N PHE A 20 7.08 -10.11 5.20
CA PHE A 20 8.08 -9.49 4.36
C PHE A 20 9.40 -9.31 5.13
N GLU A 21 10.47 -9.20 4.40
CA GLU A 21 11.80 -8.92 4.93
C GLU A 21 12.36 -7.68 4.24
N LEU A 22 12.79 -6.69 5.03
CA LEU A 22 13.52 -5.53 4.53
C LEU A 22 14.95 -5.97 4.18
N LYS A 23 15.28 -5.94 2.89
CA LYS A 23 16.57 -6.36 2.36
C LYS A 23 17.59 -5.23 2.30
N TYR A 24 17.11 -3.99 2.12
CA TYR A 24 17.91 -2.77 2.10
C TYR A 24 17.01 -1.54 2.30
N PRO A 25 17.43 -0.54 3.09
CA PRO A 25 18.57 -0.56 4.01
C PRO A 25 18.39 -1.57 5.16
N GLU A 26 19.43 -1.71 6.02
CA GLU A 26 19.37 -2.63 7.16
C GLU A 26 18.25 -2.25 8.14
N SER A 27 17.42 -3.23 8.52
CA SER A 27 16.35 -3.09 9.51
C SER A 27 16.93 -3.10 10.93
N ILE A 28 16.25 -2.42 11.87
CA ILE A 28 16.58 -2.50 13.30
C ILE A 28 16.28 -3.88 13.91
N GLY A 29 15.59 -4.75 13.17
CA GLY A 29 15.30 -6.12 13.55
C GLY A 29 14.14 -6.70 12.75
N PHE A 30 14.06 -8.02 12.76
CA PHE A 30 13.01 -8.81 12.12
C PHE A 30 12.62 -10.00 13.00
N SER A 31 11.32 -10.24 13.13
CA SER A 31 10.76 -11.40 13.81
C SER A 31 9.41 -11.73 13.19
N ASP A 32 9.27 -12.93 12.66
CA ASP A 32 8.02 -13.44 12.09
C ASP A 32 6.83 -13.33 13.08
N ASP A 33 7.08 -13.59 14.36
CA ASP A 33 6.03 -13.60 15.39
C ASP A 33 5.55 -12.18 15.76
N ASN A 34 6.40 -11.17 15.59
CA ASN A 34 6.15 -9.81 16.07
C ASN A 34 5.99 -8.78 14.93
N GLU A 35 6.11 -9.18 13.67
CA GLU A 35 6.06 -8.25 12.53
C GLU A 35 4.77 -7.43 12.48
N GLY A 36 3.67 -7.96 13.04
CA GLY A 36 2.40 -7.25 13.21
C GLY A 36 2.38 -6.17 14.30
N ASP A 37 3.41 -6.08 15.15
CA ASP A 37 3.45 -5.15 16.27
C ASP A 37 3.88 -3.75 15.79
N SER A 38 2.93 -2.81 15.81
CA SER A 38 3.19 -1.41 15.46
C SER A 38 4.09 -0.74 16.51
N PRO A 39 5.00 0.18 16.12
CA PRO A 39 5.24 0.70 14.77
C PRO A 39 6.35 -0.01 13.99
N CYS A 40 7.13 -0.89 14.63
CA CYS A 40 8.40 -1.42 14.10
C CYS A 40 8.57 -2.94 14.28
N GLY A 41 7.49 -3.73 14.25
CA GLY A 41 7.56 -5.18 14.33
C GLY A 41 8.11 -5.69 15.67
N GLY A 42 7.72 -5.05 16.79
CA GLY A 42 8.18 -5.40 18.13
C GLY A 42 9.57 -4.86 18.51
N PHE A 43 10.28 -4.21 17.60
CA PHE A 43 11.61 -3.63 17.85
C PHE A 43 11.53 -2.15 18.24
N THR A 44 12.49 -1.71 19.05
CA THR A 44 12.63 -0.31 19.45
C THR A 44 13.87 0.27 18.80
N PRO A 45 13.78 1.42 18.10
CA PRO A 45 14.93 2.09 17.53
C PRO A 45 15.94 2.50 18.62
N ASP A 46 17.23 2.24 18.40
CA ASP A 46 18.33 2.62 19.28
C ASP A 46 19.24 3.63 18.57
N PHE A 47 19.35 4.83 19.12
CA PHE A 47 20.17 5.92 18.58
C PHE A 47 21.42 6.19 19.40
N SER A 48 21.75 5.32 20.37
CA SER A 48 22.92 5.45 21.24
C SER A 48 24.22 5.07 20.54
N ASP A 49 24.14 4.19 19.53
CA ASP A 49 25.26 3.70 18.73
C ASP A 49 25.15 4.27 17.31
N GLU A 50 25.96 5.27 16.99
CA GLU A 50 25.93 5.95 15.70
C GLU A 50 26.39 5.04 14.54
N ASP A 51 27.23 4.05 14.81
CA ASP A 51 27.75 3.13 13.81
C ASP A 51 26.67 2.15 13.29
N LYS A 52 25.55 2.04 14.01
CA LYS A 52 24.38 1.24 13.60
C LYS A 52 23.30 2.03 12.87
N LEU A 53 23.46 3.35 12.79
CA LEU A 53 22.51 4.17 12.07
C LEU A 53 22.80 4.14 10.57
N VAL A 54 21.75 3.92 9.80
CA VAL A 54 21.84 4.00 8.34
C VAL A 54 21.98 5.46 7.92
N GLU A 55 22.95 5.76 7.06
CA GLU A 55 22.97 7.04 6.33
C GLU A 55 21.89 7.02 5.24
N PHE A 56 20.75 7.67 5.53
CA PHE A 56 19.63 7.75 4.58
C PHE A 56 19.72 9.03 3.76
N HIS A 57 19.89 8.91 2.45
CA HIS A 57 20.09 10.04 1.55
C HIS A 57 18.76 10.71 1.19
N VAL A 58 18.59 11.98 1.59
CA VAL A 58 17.31 12.69 1.40
C VAL A 58 16.94 12.94 -0.07
N GLY A 59 17.91 13.02 -0.97
CA GLY A 59 17.68 13.21 -2.40
C GLY A 59 17.30 11.93 -3.17
N GLY A 60 17.35 10.79 -2.51
CA GLY A 60 16.96 9.49 -3.05
C GLY A 60 17.73 8.36 -2.40
N GLU A 61 17.00 7.44 -1.79
CA GLU A 61 17.52 6.21 -1.21
C GLU A 61 16.66 5.03 -1.70
N ALA A 62 17.29 3.89 -1.97
CA ALA A 62 16.56 2.69 -2.35
C ALA A 62 15.96 1.99 -1.12
N ILE A 63 14.77 1.41 -1.28
CA ILE A 63 14.19 0.50 -0.29
C ILE A 63 13.84 -0.79 -1.00
N ALA A 64 14.50 -1.88 -0.63
CA ALA A 64 14.29 -3.21 -1.19
C ALA A 64 13.69 -4.14 -0.13
N VAL A 65 12.64 -4.86 -0.51
CA VAL A 65 11.92 -5.80 0.34
C VAL A 65 11.77 -7.14 -0.37
N ARG A 66 11.55 -8.20 0.39
CA ARG A 66 11.09 -9.49 -0.10
C ARG A 66 9.76 -9.82 0.55
N SER A 67 8.72 -10.06 -0.25
CA SER A 67 7.40 -10.45 0.25
C SER A 67 7.08 -11.89 -0.10
N THR A 68 6.49 -12.60 0.86
CA THR A 68 5.90 -13.93 0.68
C THR A 68 4.38 -13.87 0.48
N HIS A 69 3.80 -12.66 0.43
CA HIS A 69 2.41 -12.42 0.06
C HIS A 69 2.23 -12.37 -1.46
N GLN A 70 1.12 -12.90 -1.96
CA GLN A 70 0.74 -12.78 -3.38
C GLN A 70 0.44 -11.35 -3.78
N GLN A 71 0.03 -10.52 -2.79
CA GLN A 71 -0.24 -9.11 -2.96
C GLN A 71 0.04 -8.39 -1.65
N SER A 72 0.75 -7.26 -1.73
CA SER A 72 1.00 -6.34 -0.62
C SER A 72 0.86 -4.90 -1.10
N ASN A 73 0.29 -4.04 -0.28
CA ASN A 73 0.36 -2.59 -0.48
C ASN A 73 1.43 -2.04 0.46
N TRP A 74 2.30 -1.17 -0.06
CA TRP A 74 3.46 -0.65 0.64
C TRP A 74 3.27 0.82 0.99
N LEU A 75 3.50 1.16 2.26
CA LEU A 75 3.67 2.53 2.75
C LEU A 75 5.10 2.72 3.21
N PHE A 76 5.75 3.75 2.69
CA PHE A 76 7.04 4.26 3.17
C PHE A 76 6.78 5.55 3.92
N ARG A 77 7.16 5.61 5.20
CA ARG A 77 6.92 6.76 6.07
C ARG A 77 8.13 7.09 6.93
N VAL A 78 8.22 8.32 7.41
CA VAL A 78 9.34 8.83 8.19
C VAL A 78 8.86 9.60 9.41
N THR A 79 9.65 9.59 10.49
CA THR A 79 9.49 10.48 11.62
C THR A 79 10.84 10.88 12.22
N THR A 80 10.94 12.06 12.80
CA THR A 80 12.06 12.47 13.66
C THR A 80 11.84 12.13 15.14
N ASP A 81 10.67 11.60 15.49
CA ASP A 81 10.45 11.01 16.81
C ASP A 81 11.22 9.70 16.91
N GLN A 82 12.37 9.74 17.62
CA GLN A 82 13.24 8.58 17.78
C GLN A 82 12.60 7.42 18.55
N THR A 83 11.43 7.67 19.18
CA THR A 83 10.62 6.61 19.80
C THR A 83 9.64 5.97 18.83
N ALA A 84 9.55 6.47 17.60
CA ALA A 84 8.67 6.00 16.53
C ALA A 84 7.16 5.99 16.89
N LYS A 85 6.73 6.84 17.83
CA LYS A 85 5.33 6.84 18.31
C LYS A 85 4.41 7.82 17.59
N SER A 86 4.99 8.86 16.97
CA SER A 86 4.21 9.98 16.41
C SER A 86 4.97 10.71 15.31
N GLY A 87 4.33 11.68 14.67
CA GLY A 87 4.94 12.56 13.69
C GLY A 87 5.27 11.85 12.37
N TRP A 88 4.47 10.87 11.97
CA TRP A 88 4.69 10.11 10.75
C TRP A 88 4.27 10.90 9.52
N GLU A 89 5.19 11.04 8.58
CA GLU A 89 4.98 11.65 7.27
C GLU A 89 5.15 10.59 6.17
N GLN A 90 4.28 10.60 5.18
CA GLN A 90 4.39 9.71 4.02
C GLN A 90 5.51 10.18 3.10
N LEU A 91 6.36 9.26 2.63
CA LEU A 91 7.50 9.55 1.76
C LEU A 91 7.22 9.33 0.27
N PHE A 92 6.33 8.41 -0.05
CA PHE A 92 6.07 7.97 -1.41
C PHE A 92 4.60 7.56 -1.57
N PRO A 93 3.98 7.70 -2.74
CA PRO A 93 2.63 7.18 -2.96
C PRO A 93 2.55 5.69 -2.63
N ILE A 94 1.39 5.25 -2.12
CA ILE A 94 1.20 3.83 -1.78
C ILE A 94 1.32 3.00 -3.06
N VAL A 95 2.13 1.93 -2.99
CA VAL A 95 2.42 1.03 -4.10
C VAL A 95 1.84 -0.35 -3.81
N GLN A 96 1.06 -0.88 -4.75
CA GLN A 96 0.65 -2.27 -4.73
C GLN A 96 1.69 -3.12 -5.47
N GLN A 97 2.23 -4.12 -4.79
CA GLN A 97 2.98 -5.22 -5.36
C GLN A 97 2.02 -6.39 -5.61
N SER A 98 2.04 -6.94 -6.81
CA SER A 98 1.41 -8.21 -7.16
C SER A 98 2.48 -9.21 -7.57
N GLY A 99 2.42 -10.43 -7.04
CA GLY A 99 3.43 -11.49 -7.21
C GLY A 99 4.40 -11.56 -6.02
N LEU A 100 4.83 -12.79 -5.73
CA LEU A 100 5.78 -13.10 -4.65
C LEU A 100 7.20 -12.68 -5.02
N GLY A 101 7.99 -12.31 -4.03
CA GLY A 101 9.43 -12.12 -4.16
C GLY A 101 9.92 -10.71 -3.91
N ASP A 102 11.09 -10.41 -4.48
CA ASP A 102 11.78 -9.15 -4.27
C ASP A 102 11.08 -8.01 -5.01
N PHE A 103 10.91 -6.92 -4.30
CA PHE A 103 10.42 -5.63 -4.80
C PHE A 103 11.36 -4.53 -4.33
N CYS A 104 11.67 -3.58 -5.17
CA CYS A 104 12.45 -2.40 -4.83
C CYS A 104 11.81 -1.14 -5.36
N GLU A 105 11.71 -0.13 -4.46
CA GLU A 105 11.50 1.26 -4.83
C GLU A 105 12.88 1.93 -4.85
N PRO A 106 13.39 2.29 -6.03
CA PRO A 106 14.80 2.67 -6.17
C PRO A 106 15.14 4.07 -5.68
N GLN A 107 14.14 4.92 -5.46
CA GLN A 107 14.38 6.34 -5.17
C GLN A 107 13.30 6.95 -4.27
N ILE A 108 13.35 6.63 -2.99
CA ILE A 108 12.54 7.27 -1.96
C ILE A 108 13.23 8.56 -1.51
N THR A 109 12.55 9.68 -1.62
CA THR A 109 13.06 11.00 -1.20
C THR A 109 12.48 11.42 0.14
N VAL A 110 13.26 12.19 0.90
CA VAL A 110 12.85 12.81 2.17
C VAL A 110 13.02 14.31 2.04
N ASN A 111 12.21 15.10 2.74
CA ASN A 111 12.33 16.55 2.72
C ASN A 111 13.75 16.97 3.15
N ALA A 112 14.36 17.90 2.41
CA ALA A 112 15.72 18.38 2.68
C ALA A 112 15.92 18.99 4.09
N SER A 113 14.84 19.39 4.75
CA SER A 113 14.87 19.87 6.14
C SER A 113 15.26 18.80 7.16
N TYR A 114 15.28 17.53 6.75
CA TYR A 114 15.72 16.40 7.59
C TYR A 114 17.24 16.24 7.64
N VAL A 115 18.00 16.83 6.70
CA VAL A 115 19.47 16.71 6.69
C VAL A 115 20.08 17.06 8.04
N GLY A 116 20.92 16.15 8.56
CA GLY A 116 21.58 16.24 9.87
C GLY A 116 20.71 15.82 11.04
N LYS A 117 19.45 15.45 10.82
CA LYS A 117 18.58 14.89 11.87
C LYS A 117 18.73 13.38 11.93
N LYS A 118 18.42 12.82 13.09
CA LYS A 118 18.19 11.39 13.30
C LYS A 118 16.69 11.12 13.33
N GLY A 119 16.27 9.94 12.85
CA GLY A 119 14.87 9.56 12.84
C GLY A 119 14.67 8.13 12.38
N VAL A 120 13.42 7.77 12.19
CA VAL A 120 13.01 6.43 11.81
C VAL A 120 12.32 6.46 10.45
N VAL A 121 12.77 5.61 9.54
CA VAL A 121 12.03 5.27 8.32
C VAL A 121 11.32 3.95 8.56
N SER A 122 10.01 3.89 8.31
CA SER A 122 9.23 2.68 8.49
C SER A 122 8.65 2.22 7.17
N VAL A 123 8.79 0.94 6.90
CA VAL A 123 8.15 0.22 5.80
C VAL A 123 6.98 -0.55 6.38
N VAL A 124 5.79 -0.30 5.84
CA VAL A 124 4.57 -0.98 6.28
C VAL A 124 3.96 -1.71 5.10
N SER A 125 3.69 -2.99 5.30
CA SER A 125 2.93 -3.84 4.37
C SER A 125 1.48 -3.94 4.83
N SER A 126 0.53 -3.77 3.91
CA SER A 126 -0.88 -4.14 4.10
C SER A 126 -1.16 -5.32 3.18
N ALA A 127 -1.47 -6.46 3.75
CA ALA A 127 -1.70 -7.71 3.05
C ALA A 127 -2.92 -8.47 3.63
N ALA A 128 -3.16 -9.68 3.15
CA ALA A 128 -4.35 -10.46 3.52
C ALA A 128 -4.44 -10.81 5.02
N ASP A 129 -3.31 -10.88 5.70
CA ASP A 129 -3.16 -11.19 7.13
C ASP A 129 -2.99 -9.95 8.02
N GLY A 130 -3.04 -8.76 7.43
CA GLY A 130 -3.05 -7.50 8.17
C GLY A 130 -1.89 -6.58 7.84
N LEU A 131 -1.55 -5.74 8.82
CA LEU A 131 -0.46 -4.78 8.73
C LEU A 131 0.81 -5.36 9.34
N LEU A 132 1.91 -5.28 8.62
CA LEU A 132 3.23 -5.72 9.06
C LEU A 132 4.21 -4.54 9.00
N TYR A 133 5.16 -4.48 9.95
CA TYR A 133 5.98 -3.28 10.16
C TYR A 133 7.46 -3.65 10.29
N GLN A 134 8.32 -2.94 9.57
CA GLN A 134 9.76 -2.93 9.82
C GLN A 134 10.29 -1.49 9.79
N CYS A 135 11.37 -1.24 10.54
CA CYS A 135 11.94 0.09 10.70
C CYS A 135 13.44 0.12 10.43
N ILE A 136 13.90 1.29 10.04
CA ILE A 136 15.29 1.68 9.83
C ILE A 136 15.58 2.82 10.79
N ALA A 137 16.59 2.71 11.65
CA ALA A 137 17.12 3.83 12.40
C ALA A 137 18.14 4.57 11.54
N ALA A 138 17.89 5.85 11.27
CA ALA A 138 18.66 6.59 10.26
C ALA A 138 19.22 7.92 10.77
N THR A 139 20.36 8.30 10.19
CA THR A 139 20.81 9.69 10.11
C THR A 139 20.57 10.18 8.69
N PHE A 140 19.83 11.26 8.53
CA PHE A 140 19.52 11.80 7.20
C PHE A 140 20.68 12.62 6.67
N VAL A 141 21.20 12.23 5.49
CA VAL A 141 22.33 12.85 4.85
C VAL A 141 21.96 13.49 3.50
N LYS A 142 22.75 14.46 3.07
CA LYS A 142 22.52 15.16 1.81
C LYS A 142 22.93 14.28 0.62
N GLY A 143 22.22 14.41 -0.48
CA GLY A 143 22.53 13.74 -1.75
C GLY A 143 21.60 12.56 -2.01
N SER A 144 21.97 11.74 -2.98
CA SER A 144 21.29 10.51 -3.37
C SER A 144 22.27 9.36 -3.36
N ALA A 145 21.83 8.18 -2.94
CA ALA A 145 22.60 6.96 -3.05
C ALA A 145 22.42 6.29 -4.40
N ASP A 146 23.43 5.52 -4.82
CA ASP A 146 23.28 4.59 -5.92
C ASP A 146 22.46 3.38 -5.46
N ALA A 147 21.57 2.89 -6.32
CA ALA A 147 20.76 1.72 -5.97
C ALA A 147 21.68 0.48 -5.78
N PRO A 148 21.55 -0.22 -4.65
CA PRO A 148 22.37 -1.41 -4.35
C PRO A 148 21.97 -2.60 -5.21
N SER A 149 22.76 -3.67 -5.13
CA SER A 149 22.51 -4.92 -5.88
C SER A 149 21.20 -5.61 -5.50
N GLU A 150 20.71 -5.36 -4.29
CA GLU A 150 19.46 -5.85 -3.73
C GLU A 150 18.23 -5.16 -4.34
N CYS A 151 18.42 -3.96 -4.92
CA CYS A 151 17.33 -3.22 -5.56
C CYS A 151 16.95 -3.83 -6.91
N LYS A 152 16.21 -4.91 -6.87
CA LYS A 152 15.72 -5.62 -8.06
C LYS A 152 14.31 -6.14 -7.82
N ASN A 153 13.48 -6.10 -8.86
CA ASN A 153 12.18 -6.73 -8.84
C ASN A 153 12.31 -8.18 -9.37
N ALA A 154 11.69 -9.11 -8.64
CA ALA A 154 11.54 -10.47 -9.18
C ALA A 154 10.69 -10.43 -10.47
N SER A 155 10.94 -11.34 -11.41
CA SER A 155 10.23 -11.39 -12.70
C SER A 155 8.71 -11.58 -12.59
N SER A 156 8.27 -12.16 -11.47
CA SER A 156 6.85 -12.35 -11.11
C SER A 156 6.20 -11.10 -10.57
N VAL A 157 6.98 -10.12 -10.13
CA VAL A 157 6.49 -8.92 -9.43
C VAL A 157 6.08 -7.84 -10.43
N LYS A 158 4.90 -7.27 -10.19
CA LYS A 158 4.38 -6.07 -10.85
C LYS A 158 4.02 -5.05 -9.78
N ALA A 159 4.30 -3.78 -10.05
CA ALA A 159 4.00 -2.69 -9.15
C ALA A 159 3.09 -1.65 -9.82
N SER A 160 2.18 -1.06 -9.05
CA SER A 160 1.31 0.04 -9.48
C SER A 160 0.93 0.89 -8.28
N PHE A 161 0.67 2.18 -8.49
CA PHE A 161 0.11 3.03 -7.44
C PHE A 161 -1.30 2.60 -7.11
N THR A 162 -1.67 2.75 -5.84
CA THR A 162 -2.99 2.40 -5.32
C THR A 162 -3.34 3.26 -4.12
N ASP A 163 -4.61 3.24 -3.72
CA ASP A 163 -5.08 3.79 -2.46
C ASP A 163 -5.29 2.65 -1.46
N ASP A 164 -4.91 2.89 -0.20
CA ASP A 164 -5.16 1.98 0.92
C ASP A 164 -5.47 2.80 2.17
N SER A 165 -6.73 2.74 2.63
CA SER A 165 -7.19 3.53 3.77
C SER A 165 -6.56 3.11 5.10
N ALA A 166 -6.18 1.82 5.25
CA ALA A 166 -5.51 1.34 6.46
C ALA A 166 -4.10 1.89 6.55
N LEU A 167 -3.37 1.94 5.42
CA LEU A 167 -2.05 2.54 5.35
C LEU A 167 -2.10 4.07 5.50
N SER A 168 -3.05 4.73 4.83
CA SER A 168 -3.20 6.18 4.90
C SER A 168 -3.54 6.69 6.32
N ALA A 169 -4.20 5.86 7.13
CA ALA A 169 -4.49 6.17 8.53
C ALA A 169 -3.25 6.13 9.45
N LEU A 170 -2.12 5.61 8.96
CA LEU A 170 -0.87 5.47 9.73
C LEU A 170 0.07 6.68 9.59
N VAL A 171 -0.33 7.71 8.85
CA VAL A 171 0.40 8.98 8.72
C VAL A 171 -0.41 10.12 9.30
N ASP A 172 0.28 11.09 9.89
CA ASP A 172 -0.39 12.25 10.47
C ASP A 172 -0.94 13.15 9.35
N SER A 173 -2.16 13.64 9.52
CA SER A 173 -2.92 14.40 8.51
C SER A 173 -2.32 15.77 8.16
N ASN A 174 -1.14 16.08 8.65
CA ASN A 174 -0.47 17.36 8.47
C ASN A 174 0.64 17.37 7.41
N SER A 175 0.79 16.29 6.65
CA SER A 175 1.71 16.23 5.50
C SER A 175 1.03 16.86 4.29
N THR A 176 0.97 18.18 4.26
CA THR A 176 0.56 18.92 3.07
C THR A 176 1.70 18.80 2.05
N SER A 177 1.58 17.84 1.15
CA SER A 177 2.26 17.93 -0.13
C SER A 177 1.70 19.15 -0.84
N ASP A 178 2.48 20.18 -1.02
CA ASP A 178 2.19 21.31 -1.89
C ASP A 178 2.02 20.79 -3.33
N SER A 179 0.82 20.35 -3.64
CA SER A 179 0.34 20.24 -5.01
C SER A 179 -0.48 21.50 -5.23
N GLU A 180 0.16 22.51 -5.84
CA GLU A 180 -0.55 23.71 -6.32
C GLU A 180 -1.67 23.30 -7.27
N THR A 181 -2.87 23.12 -6.71
CA THR A 181 -4.09 23.15 -7.50
C THR A 181 -4.57 24.58 -7.51
N THR A 182 -4.35 25.26 -8.61
CA THR A 182 -4.93 26.58 -8.91
C THR A 182 -6.44 26.45 -8.94
N THR A 183 -7.08 26.70 -7.81
CA THR A 183 -8.54 26.84 -7.72
C THR A 183 -8.90 28.26 -8.13
N ALA A 184 -9.43 28.42 -9.33
CA ALA A 184 -10.07 29.64 -9.75
C ALA A 184 -11.31 29.90 -8.88
N SER A 185 -11.20 30.90 -8.02
CA SER A 185 -12.29 31.41 -7.18
C SER A 185 -13.27 32.17 -8.05
N SER A 186 -14.44 31.61 -8.33
CA SER A 186 -15.57 32.34 -8.88
C SER A 186 -16.45 32.85 -7.74
N THR A 187 -16.32 34.13 -7.47
CA THR A 187 -17.16 34.90 -6.56
C THR A 187 -18.55 35.03 -7.15
N ALA A 188 -19.54 34.41 -6.55
CA ALA A 188 -20.95 34.67 -6.87
C ALA A 188 -21.47 35.79 -5.95
N SER A 189 -21.65 36.99 -6.50
CA SER A 189 -22.43 38.04 -5.88
C SER A 189 -23.93 37.80 -6.16
N GLN A 190 -24.71 37.68 -5.11
CA GLN A 190 -26.14 37.75 -5.16
C GLN A 190 -26.58 39.22 -5.27
N THR A 191 -27.44 39.53 -6.23
CA THR A 191 -28.29 40.71 -6.20
C THR A 191 -29.67 40.34 -6.73
N SER A 192 -30.66 40.60 -5.89
CA SER A 192 -32.11 40.44 -6.15
C SER A 192 -32.62 41.47 -7.16
N GLY A 193 -33.65 41.11 -7.91
CA GLY A 193 -34.51 42.15 -8.52
C GLY A 193 -35.30 41.71 -9.77
N ALA A 194 -36.57 41.35 -9.55
CA ALA A 194 -37.81 41.61 -10.30
C ALA A 194 -37.88 41.59 -11.83
N ALA A 195 -38.75 40.69 -12.29
CA ALA A 195 -39.90 40.84 -13.22
C ALA A 195 -39.72 41.50 -14.60
N GLU A 196 -40.07 40.85 -15.63
CA GLU A 196 -41.24 40.94 -16.54
C GLU A 196 -40.94 40.34 -17.95
N SER A 197 -41.84 39.43 -18.32
CA SER A 197 -42.64 39.31 -19.55
C SER A 197 -42.03 39.21 -20.94
N ALA A 198 -42.39 38.07 -21.54
CA ALA A 198 -42.83 37.81 -22.92
C ALA A 198 -41.87 38.01 -24.11
N THR A 199 -41.65 37.00 -24.89
CA THR A 199 -42.36 36.73 -26.18
C THR A 199 -41.68 35.58 -26.92
N GLU A 200 -42.53 34.72 -27.45
CA GLU A 200 -42.23 33.53 -28.27
C GLU A 200 -41.42 33.86 -29.53
N THR A 201 -40.61 32.91 -30.00
CA THR A 201 -40.64 32.54 -31.42
C THR A 201 -40.02 31.12 -31.61
N ASN A 202 -40.81 30.25 -32.20
CA ASN A 202 -40.51 28.93 -32.74
C ASN A 202 -39.36 28.97 -33.75
N ILE A 203 -38.59 27.87 -33.84
CA ILE A 203 -38.31 27.15 -35.10
C ILE A 203 -37.75 25.74 -34.77
N ALA A 204 -38.60 24.78 -35.15
CA ALA A 204 -38.37 23.45 -35.75
C ALA A 204 -37.13 22.57 -35.35
N ALA A 205 -37.49 21.40 -34.86
CA ALA A 205 -36.76 20.15 -34.93
C ALA A 205 -36.59 19.64 -36.38
N PRO A 206 -35.81 18.58 -36.68
CA PRO A 206 -36.24 17.22 -36.39
C PRO A 206 -35.16 16.18 -36.09
N GLY A 207 -35.60 15.07 -35.51
CA GLY A 207 -35.27 13.72 -35.94
C GLY A 207 -34.53 12.87 -34.91
N LEU A 208 -35.28 12.18 -34.06
CA LEU A 208 -35.48 10.72 -33.95
C LEU A 208 -34.20 9.83 -34.00
N GLN A 209 -33.93 9.04 -32.98
CA GLN A 209 -34.50 7.70 -32.83
C GLN A 209 -34.23 7.10 -31.47
N ALA A 210 -35.29 6.75 -30.78
CA ALA A 210 -35.27 5.88 -29.61
C ALA A 210 -35.24 4.41 -30.09
N TRP A 211 -34.42 3.58 -29.44
CA TRP A 211 -34.50 2.12 -29.57
C TRP A 211 -34.92 1.54 -28.23
N PRO A 212 -35.92 0.69 -28.20
CA PRO A 212 -36.35 0.06 -26.95
C PRO A 212 -35.49 -1.15 -26.63
N VAL A 213 -35.10 -1.23 -25.39
CA VAL A 213 -34.47 -2.43 -24.81
C VAL A 213 -35.59 -3.27 -24.20
N ALA A 214 -35.82 -4.43 -24.78
CA ALA A 214 -36.48 -5.55 -24.10
C ALA A 214 -35.36 -6.60 -23.90
N GLY A 215 -35.01 -6.95 -22.77
CA GLY A 215 -35.52 -7.82 -21.78
C GLY A 215 -35.05 -9.28 -21.94
N LEU A 216 -34.75 -9.95 -20.85
CA LEU A 216 -34.64 -11.39 -20.64
C LEU A 216 -33.16 -11.92 -20.75
N GLY A 217 -32.59 -12.45 -19.71
CA GLY A 217 -32.91 -13.59 -18.93
C GLY A 217 -31.59 -14.19 -18.44
N SER A 218 -31.42 -14.18 -17.17
CA SER A 218 -30.37 -14.87 -16.44
C SER A 218 -30.45 -16.37 -16.59
N ILE A 219 -29.35 -17.01 -16.92
CA ILE A 219 -29.15 -18.42 -16.58
C ILE A 219 -27.78 -18.54 -15.93
N VAL A 220 -27.80 -18.70 -14.60
CA VAL A 220 -26.65 -19.11 -13.80
C VAL A 220 -26.53 -20.63 -13.95
N THR A 221 -25.49 -21.06 -14.62
CA THR A 221 -25.13 -22.48 -14.67
C THR A 221 -23.96 -22.69 -13.73
N VAL A 222 -24.22 -23.23 -12.56
CA VAL A 222 -23.21 -23.71 -11.62
C VAL A 222 -22.73 -25.08 -12.14
N LEU A 223 -21.50 -25.13 -12.67
CA LEU A 223 -20.83 -26.40 -12.97
C LEU A 223 -20.01 -26.82 -11.75
N SER A 224 -20.55 -27.77 -11.01
CA SER A 224 -19.81 -28.49 -9.98
C SER A 224 -18.93 -29.55 -10.66
N MET A 225 -17.62 -29.35 -10.69
CA MET A 225 -16.66 -30.41 -11.05
C MET A 225 -16.22 -31.13 -9.79
N VAL A 226 -16.73 -32.33 -9.61
CA VAL A 226 -16.23 -33.31 -8.67
C VAL A 226 -15.05 -34.02 -9.34
N PHE A 227 -13.83 -33.78 -8.84
CA PHE A 227 -12.69 -34.61 -9.19
C PHE A 227 -12.59 -35.78 -8.21
N VAL A 228 -12.90 -36.95 -8.69
CA VAL A 228 -12.56 -38.22 -8.05
C VAL A 228 -11.11 -38.54 -8.40
N GLY A 229 -10.21 -38.35 -7.46
CA GLY A 229 -8.81 -38.76 -7.59
C GLY A 229 -8.65 -40.22 -7.22
N GLY A 230 -8.22 -41.01 -8.15
CA GLY A 230 -7.84 -42.38 -7.93
C GLY A 230 -6.45 -42.49 -7.29
N ALA A 231 -6.33 -43.30 -6.28
CA ALA A 231 -5.09 -43.75 -5.68
C ALA A 231 -4.38 -44.72 -6.68
N LEU A 232 -3.07 -44.56 -6.79
CA LEU A 232 -2.22 -45.68 -7.20
C LEU A 232 -0.99 -45.75 -6.31
N MET A 233 -0.91 -46.87 -5.58
CA MET A 233 0.29 -47.33 -4.92
C MET A 233 1.36 -47.71 -5.93
N ILE A 234 2.59 -47.42 -5.64
CA ILE A 234 3.73 -48.33 -5.60
C ILE A 234 4.78 -47.69 -4.69
#